data_19d04c0f74f7015358547797872f67b7
#
_entry.id   19d04c0f74f7015358547797872f67b7
#
_cell.length_a   1.000
_cell.length_b   1.000
_cell.length_c   1.000
_cell.angle_alpha   90.00
_cell.angle_beta   90.00
_cell.angle_gamma   90.00
#
_symmetry.space_group_name_H-M   'P 1'
#
loop_
_entity.id
_entity.type
_entity.pdbx_description
1 polymer ?
#
loop_
_entity_poly.entity_id
_entity_poly.type
_entity_poly.pdbx_seq_one_letter_code
_entity_poly.pdbx_strand_id
1 'polypeptide(L)'
;MKKLILLSGSPCVGKTTVGQYLFEQYNNSAYLDGDWCWCVNPFSVEDKRLRNGDKSMSFVLSNYLNSEFDYVFFTSVVLTDSEIRKNILKEITAEDYEILGFTLTCSEETLVKRHDERGDEGETNFYWLHLKP
;
A
#
# COMPACT_ATOMS: atom_id res chain seq x y z
N MET A 1 -10.73 -20.00 -1.57
CA MET A 1 -9.34 -19.64 -1.23
C MET A 1 -9.26 -18.16 -0.91
N LYS A 2 -8.57 -17.84 0.16
CA LYS A 2 -8.34 -16.43 0.55
C LYS A 2 -7.55 -15.67 -0.52
N LYS A 3 -7.81 -14.40 -0.67
CA LYS A 3 -7.14 -13.58 -1.67
C LYS A 3 -6.49 -12.37 -1.01
N LEU A 4 -5.19 -12.21 -1.27
CA LEU A 4 -4.47 -10.97 -0.97
C LEU A 4 -4.42 -10.13 -2.23
N ILE A 5 -5.05 -8.97 -2.19
CA ILE A 5 -5.16 -8.09 -3.35
C ILE A 5 -4.27 -6.88 -3.13
N LEU A 6 -3.25 -6.77 -3.99
CA LEU A 6 -2.27 -5.68 -3.93
C LEU A 6 -2.68 -4.58 -4.90
N LEU A 7 -2.82 -3.38 -4.38
CA LEU A 7 -3.11 -2.20 -5.19
C LEU A 7 -1.90 -1.27 -5.13
N SER A 8 -1.18 -1.17 -6.24
CA SER A 8 0.01 -0.34 -6.34
C SER A 8 -0.22 0.83 -7.27
N GLY A 9 0.68 1.79 -7.25
CA GLY A 9 0.62 2.96 -8.08
C GLY A 9 1.27 4.16 -7.40
N SER A 10 1.43 5.23 -8.15
CA SER A 10 2.02 6.46 -7.64
C SER A 10 1.10 7.15 -6.63
N PRO A 11 1.64 8.03 -5.78
CA PRO A 11 0.79 8.87 -4.94
C PRO A 11 -0.23 9.63 -5.80
N CYS A 12 -1.41 9.87 -5.23
CA CYS A 12 -2.49 10.59 -5.90
C CYS A 12 -3.15 9.85 -7.06
N VAL A 13 -2.82 8.57 -7.29
CA VAL A 13 -3.45 7.78 -8.35
C VAL A 13 -4.82 7.23 -7.96
N GLY A 14 -5.15 7.28 -6.65
CA GLY A 14 -6.45 6.80 -6.16
C GLY A 14 -6.41 5.45 -5.47
N LYS A 15 -5.23 4.95 -5.07
CA LYS A 15 -5.09 3.66 -4.38
C LYS A 15 -5.98 3.54 -3.15
N THR A 16 -5.89 4.55 -2.28
CA THR A 16 -6.64 4.55 -1.02
C THR A 16 -8.15 4.57 -1.29
N THR A 17 -8.59 5.40 -2.23
CA THR A 17 -9.99 5.49 -2.60
C THR A 17 -10.51 4.15 -3.13
N VAL A 18 -9.78 3.53 -4.05
CA VAL A 18 -10.17 2.23 -4.61
C VAL A 18 -10.12 1.15 -3.54
N GLY A 19 -9.07 1.14 -2.72
CA GLY A 19 -8.91 0.16 -1.66
C GLY A 19 -10.05 0.22 -0.64
N GLN A 20 -10.40 1.41 -0.20
CA GLN A 20 -11.52 1.60 0.72
C GLN A 20 -12.85 1.21 0.10
N TYR A 21 -13.07 1.56 -1.17
CA TYR A 21 -14.29 1.19 -1.87
C TYR A 21 -14.44 -0.33 -1.94
N LEU A 22 -13.40 -1.03 -2.34
CA LEU A 22 -13.42 -2.49 -2.42
C LEU A 22 -13.63 -3.13 -1.06
N PHE A 23 -12.94 -2.63 -0.04
CA PHE A 23 -13.10 -3.10 1.32
C PHE A 23 -14.56 -2.99 1.79
N GLU A 24 -15.23 -1.91 1.46
CA GLU A 24 -16.63 -1.69 1.85
C GLU A 24 -17.60 -2.57 1.05
N GLN A 25 -17.26 -2.94 -0.18
CA GLN A 25 -18.11 -3.75 -1.05
C GLN A 25 -17.99 -5.24 -0.80
N TYR A 26 -16.85 -5.71 -0.32
CA TYR A 26 -16.61 -7.13 -0.11
C TYR A 26 -16.76 -7.50 1.34
N ASN A 27 -17.77 -8.32 1.64
CA ASN A 27 -18.00 -8.80 3.01
C ASN A 27 -16.86 -9.72 3.44
N ASN A 28 -16.62 -9.77 4.74
CA ASN A 28 -15.54 -10.59 5.33
C ASN A 28 -14.18 -10.25 4.73
N SER A 29 -13.86 -8.96 4.72
CA SER A 29 -12.59 -8.45 4.20
C SER A 29 -11.86 -7.62 5.23
N ALA A 30 -10.56 -7.44 5.00
CA ALA A 30 -9.69 -6.57 5.79
C ALA A 30 -8.92 -5.65 4.86
N TYR A 31 -8.48 -4.52 5.37
CA TYR A 31 -7.77 -3.53 4.57
C TYR A 31 -6.57 -2.99 5.34
N LEU A 32 -5.44 -2.96 4.67
CA LEU A 32 -4.22 -2.33 5.17
C LEU A 32 -3.74 -1.27 4.18
N ASP A 33 -3.61 -0.05 4.68
CA ASP A 33 -2.86 0.99 3.99
C ASP A 33 -1.43 0.95 4.53
N GLY A 34 -0.46 0.71 3.66
CA GLY A 34 0.95 0.59 4.08
C GLY A 34 1.47 1.83 4.76
N ASP A 35 0.91 3.00 4.47
CA ASP A 35 1.34 4.25 5.11
C ASP A 35 1.08 4.24 6.62
N TRP A 36 0.12 3.45 7.08
CA TRP A 36 -0.17 3.33 8.52
C TRP A 36 0.93 2.60 9.29
N CYS A 37 1.80 1.89 8.59
CA CYS A 37 2.85 1.08 9.22
C CYS A 37 4.11 1.88 9.52
N TRP A 38 4.16 3.14 9.10
CA TRP A 38 5.28 4.02 9.41
C TRP A 38 4.78 5.45 9.62
N CYS A 39 4.26 5.68 10.81
CA CYS A 39 3.72 6.98 11.21
C CYS A 39 4.66 7.57 12.24
N VAL A 40 5.63 8.35 11.78
CA VAL A 40 6.73 8.84 12.62
C VAL A 40 6.93 10.35 12.43
N ASN A 41 7.52 10.96 13.43
CA ASN A 41 7.83 12.38 13.43
C ASN A 41 9.28 12.60 13.85
N PRO A 42 10.15 13.24 13.06
CA PRO A 42 9.86 13.72 11.70
C PRO A 42 9.84 12.58 10.69
N PHE A 43 9.05 12.73 9.65
CA PHE A 43 9.06 11.79 8.54
C PHE A 43 10.07 12.22 7.49
N SER A 44 10.84 11.26 6.94
CA SER A 44 11.72 11.49 5.81
C SER A 44 11.87 10.23 5.00
N VAL A 45 11.82 10.36 3.68
CA VAL A 45 12.05 9.22 2.78
C VAL A 45 13.52 8.77 2.81
N GLU A 46 14.42 9.60 3.36
CA GLU A 46 15.83 9.28 3.53
C GLU A 46 16.13 8.62 4.87
N ASP A 47 15.15 8.50 5.74
CA ASP A 47 15.30 7.84 7.04
C ASP A 47 15.66 6.37 6.83
N LYS A 48 16.82 5.97 7.37
CA LYS A 48 17.28 4.59 7.24
C LYS A 48 16.36 3.57 7.91
N ARG A 49 15.55 4.01 8.87
CA ARG A 49 14.61 3.15 9.58
C ARG A 49 13.34 2.90 8.78
N LEU A 50 13.12 3.64 7.69
CA LEU A 50 11.88 3.57 6.91
C LEU A 50 11.54 2.14 6.47
N ARG A 51 12.56 1.37 6.08
CA ARG A 51 12.36 -0.02 5.65
C ARG A 51 11.91 -0.96 6.77
N ASN A 52 11.99 -0.53 8.03
CA ASN A 52 11.44 -1.32 9.13
C ASN A 52 9.91 -1.39 9.08
N GLY A 53 9.26 -0.43 8.44
CA GLY A 53 7.81 -0.46 8.22
C GLY A 53 7.36 -1.65 7.37
N ASP A 54 8.23 -2.17 6.51
CA ASP A 54 7.92 -3.32 5.67
C ASP A 54 7.60 -4.56 6.52
N LYS A 55 8.31 -4.74 7.62
CA LYS A 55 8.06 -5.84 8.55
C LYS A 55 6.71 -5.70 9.23
N SER A 56 6.34 -4.48 9.56
CA SER A 56 5.02 -4.20 10.14
C SER A 56 3.91 -4.52 9.16
N MET A 57 4.10 -4.20 7.87
CA MET A 57 3.16 -4.56 6.84
C MET A 57 2.99 -6.08 6.74
N SER A 58 4.11 -6.82 6.69
CA SER A 58 4.09 -8.28 6.60
C SER A 58 3.40 -8.90 7.81
N PHE A 59 3.63 -8.34 9.01
CA PHE A 59 3.02 -8.84 10.23
C PHE A 59 1.49 -8.65 10.21
N VAL A 60 1.03 -7.47 9.83
CA VAL A 60 -0.41 -7.19 9.77
C VAL A 60 -1.09 -8.06 8.72
N LEU A 61 -0.47 -8.19 7.53
CA LEU A 61 -1.02 -9.02 6.47
C LEU A 61 -1.09 -10.48 6.89
N SER A 62 -0.08 -10.97 7.60
CA SER A 62 -0.08 -12.33 8.13
C SER A 62 -1.24 -12.53 9.11
N ASN A 63 -1.47 -11.57 10.00
CA ASN A 63 -2.58 -11.63 10.94
C ASN A 63 -3.92 -11.70 10.22
N TYR A 64 -4.13 -10.84 9.24
CA TYR A 64 -5.38 -10.83 8.50
C TYR A 64 -5.60 -12.14 7.74
N LEU A 65 -4.56 -12.62 7.04
CA LEU A 65 -4.67 -13.87 6.28
C LEU A 65 -4.91 -15.07 7.17
N ASN A 66 -4.43 -15.04 8.40
CA ASN A 66 -4.65 -16.11 9.38
C ASN A 66 -5.94 -15.95 10.18
N SER A 67 -6.68 -14.86 9.96
CA SER A 67 -7.94 -14.57 10.66
C SER A 67 -9.17 -14.94 9.84
N GLU A 68 -9.00 -15.72 8.79
CA GLU A 68 -10.08 -16.28 7.98
C GLU A 68 -10.90 -15.24 7.22
N PHE A 69 -10.27 -14.12 6.86
CA PHE A 69 -10.90 -13.19 5.91
C PHE A 69 -10.83 -13.76 4.50
N ASP A 70 -11.88 -13.58 3.73
CA ASP A 70 -11.92 -14.03 2.34
C ASP A 70 -11.06 -13.13 1.43
N TYR A 71 -11.00 -11.84 1.76
CA TYR A 71 -10.25 -10.86 1.00
C TYR A 71 -9.44 -9.98 1.95
N VAL A 72 -8.17 -9.75 1.59
CA VAL A 72 -7.31 -8.79 2.27
C VAL A 72 -6.82 -7.81 1.22
N PHE A 73 -7.19 -6.55 1.36
CA PHE A 73 -6.78 -5.49 0.45
C PHE A 73 -5.58 -4.76 1.04
N PHE A 74 -4.55 -4.57 0.24
CA PHE A 74 -3.32 -3.91 0.66
C PHE A 74 -2.94 -2.85 -0.36
N THR A 75 -2.83 -1.61 0.10
CA THR A 75 -2.41 -0.47 -0.73
C THR A 75 -1.12 0.10 -0.19
N SER A 76 -0.16 0.37 -1.08
CA SER A 76 1.06 1.08 -0.71
C SER A 76 1.80 1.54 -1.96
N VAL A 77 2.42 2.71 -1.89
CA VAL A 77 3.28 3.21 -2.95
C VAL A 77 4.52 2.33 -3.13
N VAL A 78 5.01 1.70 -2.05
CA VAL A 78 6.20 0.85 -2.11
C VAL A 78 5.99 -0.40 -2.95
N LEU A 79 4.74 -0.77 -3.23
CA LEU A 79 4.46 -1.92 -4.09
C LEU A 79 4.87 -1.72 -5.54
N THR A 80 5.19 -0.49 -5.94
CA THR A 80 5.76 -0.22 -7.27
C THR A 80 7.22 -0.66 -7.38
N ASP A 81 7.91 -0.78 -6.25
CA ASP A 81 9.28 -1.30 -6.20
C ASP A 81 9.22 -2.82 -6.07
N SER A 82 9.68 -3.53 -7.09
CA SER A 82 9.55 -4.98 -7.13
C SER A 82 10.34 -5.68 -6.03
N GLU A 83 11.48 -5.15 -5.62
CA GLU A 83 12.29 -5.74 -4.58
C GLU A 83 11.64 -5.58 -3.19
N ILE A 84 11.16 -4.38 -2.90
CA ILE A 84 10.46 -4.12 -1.64
C ILE A 84 9.20 -4.99 -1.57
N ARG A 85 8.44 -5.05 -2.66
CA ARG A 85 7.24 -5.89 -2.74
C ARG A 85 7.56 -7.35 -2.46
N LYS A 86 8.60 -7.89 -3.09
CA LYS A 86 9.03 -9.27 -2.87
C LYS A 86 9.41 -9.53 -1.42
N ASN A 87 10.11 -8.59 -0.81
CA ASN A 87 10.54 -8.72 0.59
C ASN A 87 9.34 -8.73 1.53
N ILE A 88 8.35 -7.87 1.30
CA ILE A 88 7.13 -7.86 2.11
C ILE A 88 6.37 -9.18 1.97
N LEU A 89 6.19 -9.66 0.75
CA LEU A 89 5.46 -10.89 0.50
C LEU A 89 6.17 -12.12 1.05
N LYS A 90 7.50 -12.14 0.98
CA LYS A 90 8.33 -13.22 1.48
C LYS A 90 8.16 -13.42 2.99
N GLU A 91 7.99 -12.34 3.73
CA GLU A 91 7.89 -12.37 5.18
C GLU A 91 6.47 -12.66 5.69
N ILE A 92 5.50 -12.80 4.81
CA ILE A 92 4.14 -13.17 5.20
C ILE A 92 4.13 -14.64 5.63
N THR A 93 3.61 -14.90 6.83
CA THR A 93 3.49 -16.25 7.38
C THR A 93 2.04 -16.70 7.35
N ALA A 94 1.60 -17.11 6.18
CA ALA A 94 0.24 -17.63 5.96
C ALA A 94 0.29 -18.65 4.84
N GLU A 95 -0.68 -19.55 4.83
CA GLU A 95 -0.78 -20.62 3.83
C GLU A 95 -2.12 -20.56 3.11
N ASP A 96 -2.18 -21.18 1.95
CA ASP A 96 -3.42 -21.38 1.20
C ASP A 96 -4.12 -20.06 0.84
N TYR A 97 -3.35 -19.11 0.29
CA TYR A 97 -3.93 -17.88 -0.22
C TYR A 97 -3.39 -17.58 -1.62
N GLU A 98 -4.16 -16.81 -2.36
CA GLU A 98 -3.81 -16.38 -3.71
C GLU A 98 -3.46 -14.90 -3.70
N ILE A 99 -2.48 -14.51 -4.49
CA ILE A 99 -2.08 -13.10 -4.61
C ILE A 99 -2.52 -12.57 -5.97
N LEU A 100 -3.26 -11.46 -5.96
CA LEU A 100 -3.67 -10.76 -7.17
C LEU A 100 -3.14 -9.32 -7.08
N GLY A 101 -2.39 -8.91 -8.09
CA GLY A 101 -1.80 -7.57 -8.11
C GLY A 101 -2.41 -6.71 -9.19
N PHE A 102 -2.72 -5.47 -8.85
CA PHE A 102 -3.23 -4.46 -9.78
C PHE A 102 -2.43 -3.19 -9.62
N THR A 103 -2.07 -2.55 -10.73
CA THR A 103 -1.40 -1.26 -10.72
C THR A 103 -2.34 -0.20 -11.27
N LEU A 104 -2.60 0.80 -10.45
CA LEU A 104 -3.42 1.94 -10.86
C LEU A 104 -2.52 2.97 -11.53
N THR A 105 -2.97 3.48 -12.67
CA THR A 105 -2.22 4.47 -13.42
C THR A 105 -3.10 5.65 -13.79
N CYS A 106 -2.47 6.81 -13.94
CA CYS A 106 -3.10 7.97 -14.56
C CYS A 106 -1.99 8.87 -15.12
N SER A 107 -2.37 9.90 -15.86
CA SER A 107 -1.40 10.81 -16.45
C SER A 107 -0.63 11.58 -15.37
N GLU A 108 0.60 11.97 -15.67
CA GLU A 108 1.42 12.78 -14.76
C GLU A 108 0.71 14.09 -14.40
N GLU A 109 0.06 14.71 -15.35
CA GLU A 109 -0.71 15.93 -15.13
C GLU A 109 -1.82 15.72 -14.10
N THR A 110 -2.54 14.62 -14.20
CA THR A 110 -3.59 14.27 -13.24
C THR A 110 -3.00 14.01 -11.87
N LEU A 111 -1.83 13.34 -11.78
CA LEU A 111 -1.17 13.08 -10.51
C LEU A 111 -0.77 14.37 -9.82
N VAL A 112 -0.19 15.31 -10.55
CA VAL A 112 0.22 16.60 -9.99
C VAL A 112 -1.01 17.37 -9.49
N LYS A 113 -2.07 17.41 -10.26
CA LYS A 113 -3.31 18.08 -9.87
C LYS A 113 -3.88 17.49 -8.58
N ARG A 114 -3.94 16.18 -8.49
CA ARG A 114 -4.47 15.51 -7.28
C ARG A 114 -3.59 15.74 -6.06
N HIS A 115 -2.29 15.77 -6.27
CA HIS A 115 -1.33 16.09 -5.20
C HIS A 115 -1.58 17.49 -4.65
N ASP A 116 -1.74 18.48 -5.53
CA ASP A 116 -2.01 19.86 -5.12
C ASP A 116 -3.33 19.99 -4.36
N GLU A 117 -4.34 19.23 -4.75
CA GLU A 117 -5.64 19.22 -4.09
C GLU A 117 -5.60 18.62 -2.67
N ARG A 118 -4.61 17.79 -2.36
CA ARG A 118 -4.46 17.18 -1.04
C ARG A 118 -3.88 18.11 0.02
N GLY A 119 -3.27 19.20 -0.40
CA GLY A 119 -2.78 20.20 0.54
C GLY A 119 -1.66 19.70 1.47
N ASP A 120 -1.94 19.61 2.77
CA ASP A 120 -0.91 19.33 3.79
C ASP A 120 -0.24 17.97 3.69
N GLU A 121 -0.84 17.03 3.01
CA GLU A 121 -0.20 15.73 2.77
C GLU A 121 0.83 15.84 1.65
N GLY A 122 0.90 17.00 1.02
CA GLY A 122 1.58 17.20 -0.25
C GLY A 122 3.07 16.96 -0.20
N GLU A 123 3.77 17.38 0.82
CA GLU A 123 5.23 17.29 0.84
C GLU A 123 5.70 15.84 0.76
N THR A 124 5.16 14.97 1.60
CA THR A 124 5.51 13.55 1.59
C THR A 124 5.12 12.89 0.27
N ASN A 125 3.91 13.15 -0.19
CA ASN A 125 3.43 12.61 -1.45
C ASN A 125 4.22 13.13 -2.64
N PHE A 126 4.67 14.38 -2.56
CA PHE A 126 5.50 14.99 -3.58
C PHE A 126 6.83 14.25 -3.75
N TYR A 127 7.45 13.83 -2.66
CA TYR A 127 8.66 13.03 -2.72
C TYR A 127 8.43 11.74 -3.49
N TRP A 128 7.40 10.99 -3.14
CA TRP A 128 7.08 9.74 -3.83
C TRP A 128 6.76 9.97 -5.30
N LEU A 129 6.08 11.06 -5.62
CA LEU A 129 5.72 11.42 -6.98
C LEU A 129 6.97 11.62 -7.85
N HIS A 130 8.01 12.25 -7.29
CA HIS A 130 9.25 12.51 -8.00
C HIS A 130 10.20 11.32 -8.03
N LEU A 131 10.06 10.36 -7.13
CA LEU A 131 10.91 9.18 -7.06
C LEU A 131 10.43 8.03 -7.92
N LYS A 132 9.23 8.08 -8.46
CA LYS A 132 8.74 6.99 -9.29
C LYS A 132 9.52 6.94 -10.61
N PRO A 133 9.76 5.74 -11.15
CA PRO A 133 10.42 5.58 -12.43
C PRO A 133 9.61 6.13 -13.59
#